data_b7f4f9d4263c733cdb612a658ad17802
#
_entry.id   b7f4f9d4263c733cdb612a658ad17802
#
_cell.length_a   1.000
_cell.length_b   1.000
_cell.length_c   1.000
_cell.angle_alpha   90.00
_cell.angle_beta   90.00
_cell.angle_gamma   90.00
#
_symmetry.space_group_name_H-M   'P 1'
#
loop_
_entity.id
_entity.type
_entity.pdbx_description
1 polymer ?
#
loop_
_entity_poly.entity_id
_entity_poly.type
_entity_poly.pdbx_seq_one_letter_code
_entity_poly.pdbx_strand_id
1 'polypeptide(L)'
;MVVVLRGMSVEETRSTYKPFLRKPRVKRVNWIGAVRGPVRLIVTSSEDPASMNIRARLLEKPGWSEKGVFENHPALKRDDFVMVQVDRIHLDEDYIDERVAQALERPVELVVFASRHRAESRIPTLTVHPIGNYSSADFGGKPGVLCKASPHLMTSALRDLASHARGMGFNVSFETTHHGPVVSSPAFYIEIGSYEELWGREDAAEAIAESILEMKDARYPIVVCVGGGHYAPRFTEVALSKKVSIGHMAANYALGSLTEDMINQIAEKSEHSKKVYFHRKGMPGPVYRELRERFASCGFEEISSDDLEPL
;
A
#
# COMPACT_ATOMS: atom_id res chain seq x y z
N MET A 1 48.01 20.91 -12.86
CA MET A 1 47.53 20.78 -14.25
C MET A 1 45.99 20.75 -14.18
N VAL A 2 45.41 21.96 -14.40
CA VAL A 2 43.95 22.17 -14.30
C VAL A 2 43.38 21.89 -15.68
N VAL A 3 42.49 20.91 -15.79
CA VAL A 3 41.71 20.67 -17.01
C VAL A 3 40.33 21.27 -16.81
N VAL A 4 40.10 22.40 -17.49
CA VAL A 4 38.82 23.07 -17.65
C VAL A 4 38.04 22.33 -18.72
N LEU A 5 36.91 21.68 -18.33
CA LEU A 5 35.93 21.23 -19.29
C LEU A 5 34.85 22.32 -19.44
N ARG A 6 34.85 22.90 -20.66
CA ARG A 6 33.85 23.86 -21.12
C ARG A 6 32.51 23.21 -21.32
N GLY A 7 31.50 23.97 -20.91
CA GLY A 7 30.08 24.03 -21.23
C GLY A 7 29.50 23.05 -22.25
N MET A 8 28.50 22.30 -21.76
CA MET A 8 27.40 21.83 -22.58
C MET A 8 26.13 22.46 -22.05
N SER A 9 25.38 23.10 -22.95
CA SER A 9 24.15 23.83 -22.70
C SER A 9 23.04 22.93 -22.19
N VAL A 10 22.27 23.46 -21.24
CA VAL A 10 21.02 22.87 -20.70
C VAL A 10 19.89 23.12 -21.72
N GLU A 11 19.94 22.41 -22.85
CA GLU A 11 18.80 22.29 -23.78
C GLU A 11 18.98 20.96 -24.55
N GLU A 12 17.96 20.10 -24.43
CA GLU A 12 17.78 18.79 -25.06
C GLU A 12 17.85 17.57 -24.10
N THR A 13 16.97 17.57 -23.13
CA THR A 13 16.30 16.32 -22.70
C THR A 13 14.85 16.61 -22.32
N ARG A 14 14.09 17.09 -23.31
CA ARG A 14 12.63 16.94 -23.24
C ARG A 14 12.32 15.49 -23.51
N SER A 15 12.22 14.71 -22.42
CA SER A 15 11.61 13.41 -22.42
C SER A 15 10.21 13.54 -23.03
N THR A 16 10.02 12.93 -24.18
CA THR A 16 8.74 12.84 -24.87
C THR A 16 7.83 11.87 -24.13
N TYR A 17 7.38 12.26 -22.94
CA TYR A 17 6.28 11.58 -22.27
C TYR A 17 4.99 11.92 -23.04
N LYS A 18 4.61 11.08 -23.97
CA LYS A 18 3.27 11.11 -24.57
C LYS A 18 2.32 10.49 -23.54
N PRO A 19 1.36 11.26 -22.96
CA PRO A 19 0.34 10.65 -22.14
C PRO A 19 -0.43 9.65 -23.00
N PHE A 20 -0.48 8.40 -22.60
CA PHE A 20 -1.31 7.36 -23.20
C PHE A 20 -2.77 7.69 -22.93
N LEU A 21 -3.35 8.60 -23.73
CA LEU A 21 -4.78 9.00 -23.70
C LEU A 21 -5.71 8.01 -24.44
N ARG A 22 -5.29 6.78 -24.65
CA ARG A 22 -6.20 5.72 -25.07
C ARG A 22 -6.43 4.79 -23.89
N LYS A 23 -7.60 4.91 -23.25
CA LYS A 23 -8.10 3.86 -22.37
C LYS A 23 -7.95 2.52 -23.12
N PRO A 24 -7.19 1.55 -22.61
CA PRO A 24 -7.07 0.28 -23.28
C PRO A 24 -8.48 -0.29 -23.44
N ARG A 25 -8.82 -0.78 -24.64
CA ARG A 25 -10.06 -1.53 -24.85
C ARG A 25 -9.91 -2.85 -24.08
N VAL A 26 -10.43 -2.89 -22.85
CA VAL A 26 -10.53 -4.13 -22.08
C VAL A 26 -11.43 -5.07 -22.89
N LYS A 27 -10.88 -6.23 -23.31
CA LYS A 27 -11.73 -7.29 -23.85
C LYS A 27 -12.73 -7.65 -22.77
N ARG A 28 -14.04 -7.63 -23.09
CA ARG A 28 -15.08 -8.02 -22.14
C ARG A 28 -14.72 -9.39 -21.57
N VAL A 29 -14.56 -9.48 -20.27
CA VAL A 29 -14.41 -10.76 -19.58
C VAL A 29 -15.78 -11.42 -19.62
N ASN A 30 -15.87 -12.61 -20.19
CA ASN A 30 -17.10 -13.39 -20.10
C ASN A 30 -17.20 -13.98 -18.68
N TRP A 31 -17.74 -13.21 -17.74
CA TRP A 31 -17.98 -13.69 -16.39
C TRP A 31 -19.09 -14.72 -16.37
N ILE A 32 -18.77 -15.89 -15.82
CA ILE A 32 -19.74 -16.98 -15.62
C ILE A 32 -20.43 -16.77 -14.27
N GLY A 33 -21.63 -16.21 -14.30
CA GLY A 33 -22.48 -15.94 -13.13
C GLY A 33 -22.34 -14.52 -12.56
N ALA A 34 -23.39 -14.07 -11.87
CA ALA A 34 -23.44 -12.73 -11.30
C ALA A 34 -22.54 -12.59 -10.07
N VAL A 35 -21.56 -11.69 -10.11
CA VAL A 35 -20.92 -11.15 -8.92
C VAL A 35 -21.91 -10.16 -8.31
N ARG A 36 -22.34 -10.34 -7.06
CA ARG A 36 -23.27 -9.41 -6.39
C ARG A 36 -22.49 -8.51 -5.44
N GLY A 37 -22.82 -7.22 -5.42
CA GLY A 37 -22.16 -6.22 -4.57
C GLY A 37 -20.77 -5.76 -5.05
N PRO A 38 -20.11 -4.88 -4.29
CA PRO A 38 -18.74 -4.47 -4.51
C PRO A 38 -17.78 -5.63 -4.24
N VAL A 39 -16.56 -5.55 -4.77
CA VAL A 39 -15.55 -6.61 -4.63
C VAL A 39 -14.29 -6.10 -3.98
N ARG A 40 -13.61 -6.99 -3.24
CA ARG A 40 -12.24 -6.85 -2.76
C ARG A 40 -11.31 -7.53 -3.76
N LEU A 41 -10.48 -6.74 -4.41
CA LEU A 41 -9.59 -7.21 -5.46
C LEU A 41 -8.24 -7.59 -4.87
N ILE A 42 -7.80 -8.82 -5.12
CA ILE A 42 -6.43 -9.27 -4.85
C ILE A 42 -5.70 -9.28 -6.20
N VAL A 43 -4.58 -8.55 -6.28
CA VAL A 43 -3.72 -8.49 -7.47
C VAL A 43 -2.45 -9.28 -7.21
N THR A 44 -2.16 -10.23 -8.09
CA THR A 44 -0.93 -11.01 -8.10
C THR A 44 -0.17 -10.80 -9.40
N SER A 45 1.15 -10.95 -9.39
CA SER A 45 2.01 -10.73 -10.56
C SER A 45 2.88 -11.95 -10.84
N SER A 46 2.93 -12.41 -12.10
CA SER A 46 3.82 -13.51 -12.52
C SER A 46 5.30 -13.12 -12.49
N GLU A 47 5.64 -11.82 -12.50
CA GLU A 47 7.01 -11.32 -12.36
C GLU A 47 7.48 -11.21 -10.89
N ASP A 48 6.62 -11.52 -9.95
CA ASP A 48 6.89 -11.44 -8.51
C ASP A 48 6.82 -12.81 -7.83
N PRO A 49 7.95 -13.44 -7.49
CA PRO A 49 7.96 -14.75 -6.86
C PRO A 49 7.20 -14.83 -5.53
N ALA A 50 7.26 -13.77 -4.70
CA ALA A 50 6.49 -13.73 -3.45
C ALA A 50 4.99 -13.64 -3.73
N SER A 51 4.60 -12.85 -4.71
CA SER A 51 3.21 -12.75 -5.16
C SER A 51 2.64 -14.10 -5.59
N MET A 52 3.41 -14.84 -6.39
CA MET A 52 3.00 -16.17 -6.86
C MET A 52 2.98 -17.20 -5.74
N ASN A 53 3.87 -17.10 -4.76
CA ASN A 53 3.85 -17.94 -3.56
C ASN A 53 2.59 -17.65 -2.72
N ILE A 54 2.27 -16.38 -2.45
CA ILE A 54 1.05 -15.97 -1.75
C ILE A 54 -0.20 -16.46 -2.51
N ARG A 55 -0.21 -16.30 -3.85
CA ARG A 55 -1.29 -16.80 -4.69
C ARG A 55 -1.50 -18.30 -4.54
N ALA A 56 -0.42 -19.08 -4.48
CA ALA A 56 -0.50 -20.52 -4.29
C ALA A 56 -1.18 -20.88 -2.96
N ARG A 57 -0.80 -20.22 -1.86
CA ARG A 57 -1.42 -20.43 -0.53
C ARG A 57 -2.88 -19.98 -0.49
N LEU A 58 -3.22 -18.86 -1.14
CA LEU A 58 -4.61 -18.45 -1.28
C LEU A 58 -5.45 -19.51 -1.97
N LEU A 59 -4.93 -20.14 -3.03
CA LEU A 59 -5.64 -21.18 -3.79
C LEU A 59 -5.84 -22.50 -3.04
N GLU A 60 -5.03 -22.80 -2.05
CA GLU A 60 -5.22 -23.95 -1.15
C GLU A 60 -6.41 -23.77 -0.20
N LYS A 61 -6.85 -22.54 0.03
CA LYS A 61 -8.04 -22.28 0.83
C LYS A 61 -9.31 -22.64 0.04
N PRO A 62 -10.27 -23.33 0.64
CA PRO A 62 -11.47 -23.74 -0.05
C PRO A 62 -12.34 -22.54 -0.48
N GLY A 63 -13.18 -22.74 -1.48
CA GLY A 63 -14.19 -21.77 -1.92
C GLY A 63 -13.84 -20.97 -3.15
N TRP A 64 -12.61 -21.04 -3.66
CA TRP A 64 -12.26 -20.40 -4.93
C TRP A 64 -12.93 -21.09 -6.12
N SER A 65 -13.40 -20.28 -7.06
CA SER A 65 -13.99 -20.76 -8.33
C SER A 65 -13.59 -19.83 -9.46
N GLU A 66 -13.26 -20.38 -10.61
CA GLU A 66 -13.00 -19.61 -11.81
C GLU A 66 -14.31 -18.96 -12.31
N LYS A 67 -14.24 -17.67 -12.63
CA LYS A 67 -15.38 -16.85 -13.08
C LYS A 67 -15.15 -16.21 -14.44
N GLY A 68 -14.00 -16.39 -15.03
CA GLY A 68 -13.65 -15.83 -16.33
C GLY A 68 -12.15 -15.66 -16.49
N VAL A 69 -11.76 -14.84 -17.46
CA VAL A 69 -10.35 -14.56 -17.78
C VAL A 69 -10.12 -13.07 -17.73
N PHE A 70 -9.11 -12.63 -17.01
CA PHE A 70 -8.60 -11.27 -17.00
C PHE A 70 -7.15 -11.27 -17.52
N GLU A 71 -6.88 -10.49 -18.58
CA GLU A 71 -5.55 -10.37 -19.20
C GLU A 71 -4.84 -11.72 -19.45
N ASN A 72 -5.57 -12.70 -20.01
CA ASN A 72 -5.14 -14.09 -20.33
C ASN A 72 -4.98 -15.03 -19.12
N HIS A 73 -5.26 -14.59 -17.91
CA HIS A 73 -5.22 -15.45 -16.72
C HIS A 73 -6.62 -15.72 -16.16
N PRO A 74 -6.83 -16.88 -15.51
CA PRO A 74 -8.07 -17.15 -14.80
C PRO A 74 -8.33 -16.08 -13.72
N ALA A 75 -9.50 -15.47 -13.78
CA ALA A 75 -10.00 -14.62 -12.72
C ALA A 75 -10.83 -15.46 -11.73
N LEU A 76 -10.46 -15.45 -10.49
CA LEU A 76 -10.95 -16.33 -9.45
C LEU A 76 -11.79 -15.56 -8.45
N LYS A 77 -12.86 -16.19 -7.95
CA LYS A 77 -13.76 -15.59 -6.96
C LYS A 77 -13.91 -16.49 -5.76
N ARG A 78 -13.86 -15.88 -4.58
CA ARG A 78 -14.24 -16.47 -3.29
C ARG A 78 -14.98 -15.41 -2.46
N ASP A 79 -16.21 -15.66 -2.08
CA ASP A 79 -17.05 -14.72 -1.34
C ASP A 79 -17.12 -13.34 -2.02
N ASP A 80 -16.65 -12.26 -1.38
CA ASP A 80 -16.51 -10.92 -1.93
C ASP A 80 -15.13 -10.65 -2.57
N PHE A 81 -14.19 -11.61 -2.46
CA PHE A 81 -12.88 -11.49 -3.08
C PHE A 81 -12.92 -11.89 -4.57
N VAL A 82 -12.22 -11.10 -5.37
CA VAL A 82 -11.82 -11.44 -6.74
C VAL A 82 -10.31 -11.38 -6.81
N MET A 83 -9.68 -12.44 -7.28
CA MET A 83 -8.24 -12.50 -7.48
C MET A 83 -7.93 -12.53 -8.97
N VAL A 84 -7.07 -11.61 -9.40
CA VAL A 84 -6.54 -11.54 -10.77
C VAL A 84 -5.02 -11.66 -10.76
N GLN A 85 -4.48 -12.14 -11.87
CA GLN A 85 -3.04 -12.20 -12.12
C GLN A 85 -2.70 -11.29 -13.30
N VAL A 86 -1.59 -10.57 -13.19
CA VAL A 86 -1.00 -9.75 -14.25
C VAL A 86 0.40 -10.26 -14.61
N ASP A 87 0.88 -9.90 -15.81
CA ASP A 87 2.20 -10.32 -16.31
C ASP A 87 3.28 -9.26 -16.13
N ARG A 88 2.94 -8.14 -15.50
CA ARG A 88 3.88 -7.05 -15.19
C ARG A 88 4.03 -6.89 -13.69
N ILE A 89 5.11 -6.23 -13.27
CA ILE A 89 5.28 -5.87 -11.87
C ILE A 89 4.13 -4.94 -11.41
N HIS A 90 3.68 -5.08 -10.19
CA HIS A 90 2.56 -4.31 -9.63
C HIS A 90 2.71 -2.79 -9.79
N LEU A 91 3.93 -2.27 -9.76
CA LEU A 91 4.26 -0.85 -9.88
C LEU A 91 3.79 -0.23 -11.21
N ASP A 92 3.63 -1.04 -12.26
CA ASP A 92 3.21 -0.63 -13.61
C ASP A 92 1.70 -0.79 -13.84
N GLU A 93 0.94 -1.19 -12.81
CA GLU A 93 -0.47 -1.51 -12.90
C GLU A 93 -1.39 -0.34 -12.55
N ASP A 94 -1.07 0.86 -13.05
CA ASP A 94 -1.94 2.03 -12.90
C ASP A 94 -3.38 1.72 -13.31
N TYR A 95 -4.33 2.08 -12.44
CA TYR A 95 -5.78 1.92 -12.65
C TYR A 95 -6.24 0.47 -12.89
N ILE A 96 -5.54 -0.52 -12.30
CA ILE A 96 -5.96 -1.93 -12.37
C ILE A 96 -7.38 -2.12 -11.84
N ASP A 97 -7.75 -1.41 -10.79
CA ASP A 97 -9.08 -1.43 -10.18
C ASP A 97 -10.18 -0.98 -11.17
N GLU A 98 -9.93 0.08 -11.95
CA GLU A 98 -10.88 0.54 -12.97
C GLU A 98 -11.02 -0.48 -14.10
N ARG A 99 -9.91 -1.09 -14.54
CA ARG A 99 -9.93 -2.14 -15.58
C ARG A 99 -10.73 -3.35 -15.11
N VAL A 100 -10.51 -3.77 -13.86
CA VAL A 100 -11.25 -4.90 -13.27
C VAL A 100 -12.70 -4.52 -13.04
N ALA A 101 -13.00 -3.33 -12.50
CA ALA A 101 -14.36 -2.86 -12.29
C ALA A 101 -15.16 -2.82 -13.60
N GLN A 102 -14.52 -2.36 -14.68
CA GLN A 102 -15.14 -2.36 -16.02
C GLN A 102 -15.38 -3.78 -16.54
N ALA A 103 -14.43 -4.69 -16.33
CA ALA A 103 -14.54 -6.07 -16.77
C ALA A 103 -15.63 -6.83 -16.01
N LEU A 104 -15.76 -6.56 -14.71
CA LEU A 104 -16.78 -7.16 -13.83
C LEU A 104 -18.16 -6.52 -13.93
N GLU A 105 -18.25 -5.28 -14.46
CA GLU A 105 -19.42 -4.40 -14.33
C GLU A 105 -19.82 -4.19 -12.84
N ARG A 106 -18.82 -4.13 -11.95
CA ARG A 106 -18.99 -3.98 -10.49
C ARG A 106 -17.90 -3.06 -9.92
N PRO A 107 -18.23 -2.27 -8.88
CA PRO A 107 -17.23 -1.46 -8.20
C PRO A 107 -16.23 -2.34 -7.45
N VAL A 108 -14.96 -1.93 -7.48
CA VAL A 108 -13.91 -2.42 -6.59
C VAL A 108 -13.90 -1.52 -5.35
N GLU A 109 -14.07 -2.10 -4.16
CA GLU A 109 -14.07 -1.37 -2.90
C GLU A 109 -12.72 -1.38 -2.20
N LEU A 110 -11.86 -2.34 -2.55
CA LEU A 110 -10.53 -2.51 -2.00
C LEU A 110 -9.62 -3.15 -3.04
N VAL A 111 -8.36 -2.72 -3.08
CA VAL A 111 -7.28 -3.41 -3.79
C VAL A 111 -6.21 -3.84 -2.80
N VAL A 112 -5.86 -5.11 -2.81
CA VAL A 112 -4.74 -5.68 -2.05
C VAL A 112 -3.70 -6.17 -3.04
N PHE A 113 -2.52 -5.58 -3.01
CA PHE A 113 -1.37 -6.05 -3.77
C PHE A 113 -0.57 -7.04 -2.91
N ALA A 114 -0.59 -8.31 -3.30
CA ALA A 114 0.24 -9.34 -2.69
C ALA A 114 1.60 -9.35 -3.39
N SER A 115 2.69 -9.00 -2.70
CA SER A 115 3.95 -8.64 -3.34
C SER A 115 5.18 -9.05 -2.56
N ARG A 116 6.35 -8.79 -3.15
CA ARG A 116 7.67 -8.85 -2.51
C ARG A 116 8.11 -7.48 -2.03
N HIS A 117 8.78 -7.46 -0.88
CA HIS A 117 9.55 -6.32 -0.42
C HIS A 117 11.06 -6.59 -0.57
N ARG A 118 11.85 -5.55 -0.88
CA ARG A 118 13.31 -5.62 -0.94
C ARG A 118 13.93 -4.47 -0.14
N ALA A 119 14.83 -4.80 0.79
CA ALA A 119 15.60 -3.82 1.56
C ALA A 119 17.06 -4.25 1.74
N GLU A 120 17.96 -3.29 1.75
CA GLU A 120 19.40 -3.52 1.96
C GLU A 120 19.72 -4.10 3.35
N SER A 121 18.88 -3.84 4.35
CA SER A 121 19.03 -4.36 5.71
C SER A 121 19.01 -5.89 5.79
N ARG A 122 18.42 -6.58 4.80
CA ARG A 122 18.25 -8.05 4.76
C ARG A 122 17.68 -8.64 6.05
N ILE A 123 16.83 -7.88 6.74
CA ILE A 123 16.11 -8.37 7.92
C ILE A 123 14.83 -9.05 7.45
N PRO A 124 14.55 -10.31 7.83
CA PRO A 124 13.27 -10.93 7.49
C PRO A 124 12.09 -10.09 7.99
N THR A 125 11.24 -9.62 7.08
CA THR A 125 10.07 -8.78 7.39
C THR A 125 8.85 -9.20 6.61
N LEU A 126 7.69 -9.11 7.25
CA LEU A 126 6.39 -9.10 6.59
C LEU A 126 5.81 -7.71 6.78
N THR A 127 5.44 -7.07 5.70
CA THR A 127 5.07 -5.65 5.73
C THR A 127 3.70 -5.38 5.15
N VAL A 128 3.11 -4.27 5.62
CA VAL A 128 1.86 -3.72 5.09
C VAL A 128 2.05 -2.22 4.93
N HIS A 129 1.59 -1.63 3.82
CA HIS A 129 1.71 -0.19 3.65
C HIS A 129 0.68 0.42 2.69
N PRO A 130 0.29 1.70 2.90
CA PRO A 130 -0.52 2.46 1.96
C PRO A 130 0.33 2.95 0.77
N ILE A 131 -0.33 3.31 -0.33
CA ILE A 131 0.28 3.58 -1.62
C ILE A 131 0.31 5.08 -1.90
N GLY A 132 1.41 5.57 -2.46
CA GLY A 132 1.51 6.94 -2.97
C GLY A 132 2.89 7.55 -2.87
N ASN A 133 3.09 8.66 -3.55
CA ASN A 133 4.33 9.39 -3.61
C ASN A 133 4.17 10.79 -3.02
N TYR A 134 4.96 11.14 -2.01
CA TYR A 134 4.97 12.49 -1.43
C TYR A 134 5.72 13.50 -2.30
N SER A 135 6.64 13.04 -3.15
CA SER A 135 7.47 13.88 -4.05
C SER A 135 7.62 13.22 -5.41
N SER A 136 8.81 12.71 -5.75
CA SER A 136 9.08 11.97 -7.00
C SER A 136 8.37 10.62 -7.02
N ALA A 137 8.20 10.08 -8.22
CA ALA A 137 7.57 8.77 -8.45
C ALA A 137 8.57 7.82 -9.13
N ASP A 138 9.68 7.56 -8.45
CA ASP A 138 10.79 6.78 -9.00
C ASP A 138 10.44 5.27 -9.12
N PHE A 139 9.43 4.84 -8.38
CA PHE A 139 8.93 3.47 -8.37
C PHE A 139 7.42 3.42 -8.65
N GLY A 140 7.02 3.86 -9.85
CA GLY A 140 5.62 3.83 -10.29
C GLY A 140 4.73 4.89 -9.63
N GLY A 141 3.50 4.99 -10.11
CA GLY A 141 2.55 6.00 -9.67
C GLY A 141 2.81 7.38 -10.27
N LYS A 142 2.41 8.44 -9.56
CA LYS A 142 2.56 9.84 -9.98
C LYS A 142 3.22 10.69 -8.90
N PRO A 143 4.08 11.67 -9.28
CA PRO A 143 4.69 12.57 -8.31
C PRO A 143 3.66 13.37 -7.50
N GLY A 144 3.82 13.41 -6.18
CA GLY A 144 2.93 14.15 -5.29
C GLY A 144 1.49 13.64 -5.22
N VAL A 145 1.24 12.36 -5.57
CA VAL A 145 -0.09 11.76 -5.57
C VAL A 145 -0.16 10.59 -4.61
N LEU A 146 -1.10 10.65 -3.67
CA LEU A 146 -1.45 9.57 -2.77
C LEU A 146 -2.70 8.83 -3.27
N CYS A 147 -2.71 7.50 -3.18
CA CYS A 147 -3.91 6.70 -3.37
C CYS A 147 -4.80 6.76 -2.13
N LYS A 148 -6.06 6.36 -2.23
CA LYS A 148 -6.88 6.18 -1.02
C LYS A 148 -6.32 5.04 -0.20
N ALA A 149 -5.97 5.29 1.05
CA ALA A 149 -5.65 4.23 1.99
C ALA A 149 -6.93 3.47 2.40
N SER A 150 -6.74 2.28 2.94
CA SER A 150 -7.81 1.51 3.59
C SER A 150 -7.46 1.32 5.09
N PRO A 151 -7.59 2.36 5.93
CA PRO A 151 -7.05 2.36 7.27
C PRO A 151 -7.51 1.18 8.13
N HIS A 152 -8.80 0.86 8.08
CA HIS A 152 -9.40 -0.20 8.88
C HIS A 152 -8.93 -1.59 8.46
N LEU A 153 -9.05 -1.92 7.17
CA LEU A 153 -8.70 -3.24 6.64
C LEU A 153 -7.18 -3.44 6.62
N MET A 154 -6.42 -2.42 6.25
CA MET A 154 -4.96 -2.46 6.27
C MET A 154 -4.40 -2.69 7.69
N THR A 155 -4.96 -2.02 8.70
CA THR A 155 -4.53 -2.21 10.09
C THR A 155 -4.98 -3.56 10.64
N SER A 156 -6.16 -4.07 10.24
CA SER A 156 -6.58 -5.43 10.57
C SER A 156 -5.63 -6.45 9.97
N ALA A 157 -5.31 -6.33 8.68
CA ALA A 157 -4.37 -7.23 8.01
C ALA A 157 -3.00 -7.27 8.71
N LEU A 158 -2.49 -6.13 9.20
CA LEU A 158 -1.26 -6.10 10.00
C LEU A 158 -1.38 -6.88 11.31
N ARG A 159 -2.51 -6.74 12.03
CA ARG A 159 -2.75 -7.45 13.30
C ARG A 159 -2.84 -8.96 13.09
N ASP A 160 -3.60 -9.36 12.07
CA ASP A 160 -3.75 -10.77 11.70
C ASP A 160 -2.40 -11.35 11.28
N LEU A 161 -1.62 -10.61 10.48
CA LEU A 161 -0.26 -10.98 10.06
C LEU A 161 0.69 -11.13 11.26
N ALA A 162 0.64 -10.22 12.23
CA ALA A 162 1.44 -10.33 13.45
C ALA A 162 1.05 -11.54 14.31
N SER A 163 -0.20 -11.97 14.26
CA SER A 163 -0.68 -13.17 14.93
C SER A 163 -0.21 -14.45 14.22
N HIS A 164 -0.44 -14.53 12.90
CA HIS A 164 -0.09 -15.72 12.10
C HIS A 164 1.43 -15.92 11.99
N ALA A 165 2.21 -14.85 11.88
CA ALA A 165 3.67 -14.91 11.76
C ALA A 165 4.41 -15.17 13.07
N ARG A 166 3.70 -15.38 14.18
CA ARG A 166 4.33 -15.58 15.50
C ARG A 166 5.25 -16.78 15.52
N GLY A 167 6.53 -16.57 15.88
CA GLY A 167 7.54 -17.63 15.96
C GLY A 167 8.19 -18.01 14.63
N MET A 168 7.83 -17.39 13.50
CA MET A 168 8.39 -17.69 12.18
C MET A 168 9.75 -17.03 11.91
N GLY A 169 10.21 -16.14 12.80
CA GLY A 169 11.48 -15.41 12.64
C GLY A 169 11.40 -14.18 11.73
N PHE A 170 10.20 -13.72 11.43
CA PHE A 170 9.95 -12.46 10.71
C PHE A 170 9.58 -11.33 11.67
N ASN A 171 10.05 -10.12 11.37
CA ASN A 171 9.49 -8.91 11.93
C ASN A 171 8.24 -8.52 11.15
N VAL A 172 7.14 -8.26 11.83
CA VAL A 172 5.93 -7.72 11.19
C VAL A 172 5.88 -6.22 11.43
N SER A 173 5.74 -5.43 10.37
CA SER A 173 5.77 -3.98 10.46
C SER A 173 4.91 -3.31 9.38
N PHE A 174 4.40 -2.13 9.71
CA PHE A 174 4.07 -1.17 8.67
C PHE A 174 5.34 -0.66 7.98
N GLU A 175 5.21 -0.31 6.70
CA GLU A 175 6.08 0.65 6.03
C GLU A 175 5.32 1.96 5.83
N THR A 176 6.08 3.05 5.79
CA THR A 176 5.48 4.36 5.49
C THR A 176 4.98 4.40 4.05
N THR A 177 4.03 5.28 3.75
CA THR A 177 3.48 5.42 2.40
C THR A 177 4.57 5.70 1.39
N HIS A 178 4.63 4.88 0.35
CA HIS A 178 5.58 5.04 -0.75
C HIS A 178 5.07 4.34 -2.02
N HIS A 179 5.72 4.60 -3.12
CA HIS A 179 5.58 4.11 -4.50
C HIS A 179 4.14 3.99 -5.06
N GLY A 180 4.05 3.57 -6.35
CA GLY A 180 2.81 3.28 -7.06
C GLY A 180 2.31 1.85 -6.89
N PRO A 181 1.38 1.45 -7.73
CA PRO A 181 0.76 2.21 -8.84
C PRO A 181 -0.29 3.22 -8.36
N VAL A 182 -0.86 4.01 -9.29
CA VAL A 182 -2.05 4.81 -9.01
C VAL A 182 -3.30 3.94 -9.16
N VAL A 183 -4.13 3.92 -8.12
CA VAL A 183 -5.47 3.32 -8.15
C VAL A 183 -6.51 4.29 -7.59
N SER A 184 -7.74 4.14 -8.03
CA SER A 184 -8.87 5.00 -7.63
C SER A 184 -9.58 4.49 -6.37
N SER A 185 -9.55 3.18 -6.17
CA SER A 185 -10.13 2.51 -5.01
C SER A 185 -9.18 2.54 -3.81
N PRO A 186 -9.67 2.40 -2.55
CA PRO A 186 -8.83 2.15 -1.40
C PRO A 186 -7.88 0.99 -1.63
N ALA A 187 -6.60 1.14 -1.24
CA ALA A 187 -5.59 0.12 -1.55
C ALA A 187 -4.46 0.06 -0.52
N PHE A 188 -3.82 -1.10 -0.44
CA PHE A 188 -2.57 -1.32 0.28
C PHE A 188 -1.77 -2.49 -0.28
N TYR A 189 -0.49 -2.53 0.05
CA TYR A 189 0.39 -3.68 -0.18
C TYR A 189 0.49 -4.55 1.08
N ILE A 190 0.66 -5.86 0.87
CA ILE A 190 1.06 -6.83 1.88
C ILE A 190 2.16 -7.71 1.29
N GLU A 191 3.32 -7.81 1.97
CA GLU A 191 4.56 -8.22 1.30
C GLU A 191 5.43 -9.17 2.12
N ILE A 192 6.14 -10.07 1.41
CA ILE A 192 7.22 -10.89 1.98
C ILE A 192 8.55 -10.21 1.68
N GLY A 193 9.32 -9.88 2.69
CA GLY A 193 10.64 -9.26 2.58
C GLY A 193 11.67 -9.82 3.55
N SER A 194 12.90 -9.39 3.41
CA SER A 194 13.37 -8.24 2.63
C SER A 194 14.40 -8.64 1.56
N TYR A 195 14.56 -9.92 1.23
CA TYR A 195 15.49 -10.43 0.22
C TYR A 195 14.99 -11.72 -0.42
N GLU A 196 15.58 -12.06 -1.55
CA GLU A 196 15.06 -13.03 -2.52
C GLU A 196 14.82 -14.42 -1.93
N GLU A 197 15.73 -14.91 -1.06
CA GLU A 197 15.62 -16.24 -0.45
C GLU A 197 14.37 -16.38 0.46
N LEU A 198 13.78 -15.26 0.89
CA LEU A 198 12.57 -15.27 1.71
C LEU A 198 11.28 -15.31 0.89
N TRP A 199 11.30 -14.88 -0.38
CA TRP A 199 10.09 -14.78 -1.19
C TRP A 199 9.43 -16.13 -1.46
N GLY A 200 10.22 -17.21 -1.42
CA GLY A 200 9.73 -18.58 -1.52
C GLY A 200 9.28 -19.23 -0.20
N ARG A 201 9.34 -18.52 0.94
CA ARG A 201 8.93 -19.04 2.26
C ARG A 201 7.43 -19.31 2.27
N GLU A 202 7.04 -20.58 2.33
CA GLU A 202 5.64 -21.00 2.27
C GLU A 202 4.85 -20.58 3.52
N ASP A 203 5.47 -20.67 4.70
CA ASP A 203 4.87 -20.24 5.96
C ASP A 203 4.57 -18.73 5.99
N ALA A 204 5.46 -17.91 5.44
CA ALA A 204 5.25 -16.46 5.30
C ALA A 204 4.09 -16.15 4.34
N ALA A 205 4.06 -16.85 3.20
CA ALA A 205 2.97 -16.73 2.23
C ALA A 205 1.62 -17.18 2.78
N GLU A 206 1.61 -18.24 3.59
CA GLU A 206 0.43 -18.73 4.30
C GLU A 206 -0.10 -17.70 5.30
N ALA A 207 0.78 -17.12 6.12
CA ALA A 207 0.43 -16.05 7.08
C ALA A 207 -0.21 -14.84 6.37
N ILE A 208 0.33 -14.45 5.21
CA ILE A 208 -0.24 -13.36 4.39
C ILE A 208 -1.60 -13.78 3.81
N ALA A 209 -1.72 -14.99 3.27
CA ALA A 209 -2.98 -15.47 2.68
C ALA A 209 -4.12 -15.49 3.72
N GLU A 210 -3.85 -15.96 4.93
CA GLU A 210 -4.81 -15.94 6.04
C GLU A 210 -5.16 -14.51 6.43
N SER A 211 -4.17 -13.63 6.59
CA SER A 211 -4.39 -12.22 6.95
C SER A 211 -5.25 -11.47 5.93
N ILE A 212 -5.08 -11.73 4.63
CA ILE A 212 -5.93 -11.14 3.58
C ILE A 212 -7.39 -11.62 3.73
N LEU A 213 -7.59 -12.90 4.00
CA LEU A 213 -8.94 -13.49 4.04
C LEU A 213 -9.69 -13.21 5.34
N GLU A 214 -8.98 -12.94 6.43
CA GLU A 214 -9.54 -12.75 7.77
C GLU A 214 -9.72 -11.29 8.17
N MET A 215 -9.11 -10.33 7.44
CA MET A 215 -9.16 -8.91 7.77
C MET A 215 -10.59 -8.38 7.97
N LYS A 216 -10.79 -7.62 9.05
CA LYS A 216 -12.10 -7.11 9.50
C LYS A 216 -12.08 -5.59 9.63
N ASP A 217 -13.21 -4.98 9.28
CA ASP A 217 -13.42 -3.55 9.47
C ASP A 217 -13.86 -3.25 10.92
N ALA A 218 -12.89 -2.97 11.78
CA ALA A 218 -13.15 -2.73 13.21
C ALA A 218 -13.64 -1.31 13.51
N ARG A 219 -13.65 -0.39 12.54
CA ARG A 219 -14.12 1.01 12.69
C ARG A 219 -13.50 1.78 13.85
N TYR A 220 -12.22 1.54 14.17
CA TYR A 220 -11.51 2.32 15.17
C TYR A 220 -11.16 3.73 14.65
N PRO A 221 -10.86 4.70 15.55
CA PRO A 221 -10.42 6.03 15.13
C PRO A 221 -9.27 5.96 14.13
N ILE A 222 -9.36 6.71 13.04
CA ILE A 222 -8.31 6.77 12.02
C ILE A 222 -7.30 7.85 12.39
N VAL A 223 -6.01 7.52 12.26
CA VAL A 223 -4.89 8.39 12.57
C VAL A 223 -3.88 8.36 11.44
N VAL A 224 -3.44 9.53 10.98
CA VAL A 224 -2.29 9.65 10.09
C VAL A 224 -1.01 9.80 10.90
N CYS A 225 0.12 9.34 10.38
CA CYS A 225 1.34 9.26 11.15
C CYS A 225 2.50 9.99 10.46
N VAL A 226 3.35 10.66 11.25
CA VAL A 226 4.44 11.51 10.74
C VAL A 226 5.72 11.28 11.51
N GLY A 227 6.82 11.04 10.79
CA GLY A 227 8.18 10.87 11.33
C GLY A 227 8.66 9.42 11.37
N GLY A 228 9.93 9.25 11.69
CA GLY A 228 10.58 7.94 11.71
C GLY A 228 11.17 7.51 10.38
N GLY A 229 11.63 6.27 10.32
CA GLY A 229 12.24 5.67 9.14
C GLY A 229 11.22 5.07 8.17
N HIS A 230 11.72 4.39 7.14
CA HIS A 230 10.92 3.69 6.14
C HIS A 230 10.04 2.60 6.78
N TYR A 231 10.65 1.70 7.54
CA TYR A 231 9.91 0.87 8.49
C TYR A 231 9.35 1.75 9.59
N ALA A 232 8.12 1.49 10.00
CA ALA A 232 7.39 2.31 10.94
C ALA A 232 7.15 1.58 12.30
N PRO A 233 8.18 1.17 13.05
CA PRO A 233 8.03 0.32 14.22
C PRO A 233 7.18 0.97 15.32
N ARG A 234 7.26 2.31 15.48
CA ARG A 234 6.44 3.00 16.47
C ARG A 234 4.96 2.98 16.10
N PHE A 235 4.64 3.19 14.83
CA PHE A 235 3.24 3.15 14.38
C PHE A 235 2.69 1.73 14.39
N THR A 236 3.54 0.76 14.09
CA THR A 236 3.23 -0.67 14.23
C THR A 236 2.90 -1.04 15.68
N GLU A 237 3.74 -0.62 16.64
CA GLU A 237 3.52 -0.85 18.07
C GLU A 237 2.16 -0.26 18.52
N VAL A 238 1.86 0.97 18.10
CA VAL A 238 0.57 1.62 18.42
C VAL A 238 -0.59 0.84 17.80
N ALA A 239 -0.48 0.44 16.53
CA ALA A 239 -1.50 -0.34 15.84
C ALA A 239 -1.75 -1.72 16.48
N LEU A 240 -0.70 -2.37 16.99
CA LEU A 240 -0.81 -3.70 17.62
C LEU A 240 -1.26 -3.65 19.08
N SER A 241 -1.24 -2.48 19.72
CA SER A 241 -1.57 -2.35 21.16
C SER A 241 -2.80 -1.49 21.44
N LYS A 242 -3.29 -0.72 20.46
CA LYS A 242 -4.36 0.25 20.64
C LYS A 242 -5.50 0.08 19.65
N LYS A 243 -6.70 0.47 20.02
CA LYS A 243 -7.88 0.56 19.16
C LYS A 243 -7.74 1.76 18.23
N VAL A 244 -6.99 1.59 17.15
CA VAL A 244 -6.70 2.61 16.15
C VAL A 244 -6.62 1.99 14.77
N SER A 245 -6.93 2.75 13.73
CA SER A 245 -6.72 2.42 12.33
C SER A 245 -5.73 3.42 11.74
N ILE A 246 -4.66 2.92 11.11
CA ILE A 246 -3.61 3.78 10.59
C ILE A 246 -3.89 4.12 9.12
N GLY A 247 -3.90 5.41 8.81
CA GLY A 247 -3.98 5.94 7.46
C GLY A 247 -2.61 6.09 6.80
N HIS A 248 -2.39 7.19 6.09
CA HIS A 248 -1.09 7.50 5.49
C HIS A 248 -0.02 7.76 6.54
N MET A 249 1.21 7.35 6.23
CA MET A 249 2.39 7.51 7.09
C MET A 249 3.51 8.21 6.30
N ALA A 250 4.01 9.34 6.81
CA ALA A 250 5.10 10.10 6.19
C ALA A 250 6.41 9.89 6.97
N ALA A 251 7.40 9.25 6.34
CA ALA A 251 8.73 9.09 6.91
C ALA A 251 9.55 10.40 6.89
N ASN A 252 10.68 10.42 7.60
CA ASN A 252 11.55 11.60 7.69
C ASN A 252 12.01 12.12 6.32
N TYR A 253 12.24 11.25 5.34
CA TYR A 253 12.63 11.68 3.99
C TYR A 253 11.50 12.42 3.24
N ALA A 254 10.26 12.26 3.65
CA ALA A 254 9.08 12.91 3.05
C ALA A 254 8.68 14.22 3.75
N LEU A 255 9.25 14.55 4.93
CA LEU A 255 8.80 15.70 5.73
C LEU A 255 8.88 17.03 4.99
N GLY A 256 9.91 17.21 4.14
CA GLY A 256 10.07 18.42 3.32
C GLY A 256 8.96 18.61 2.26
N SER A 257 8.25 17.53 1.91
CA SER A 257 7.14 17.55 0.93
C SER A 257 5.77 17.77 1.58
N LEU A 258 5.69 17.84 2.90
CA LEU A 258 4.43 18.03 3.64
C LEU A 258 3.95 19.50 3.61
N THR A 259 3.62 19.98 2.41
CA THR A 259 2.91 21.24 2.19
C THR A 259 1.48 21.16 2.72
N GLU A 260 0.77 22.29 2.84
CA GLU A 260 -0.65 22.30 3.23
C GLU A 260 -1.50 21.47 2.26
N ASP A 261 -1.24 21.56 0.95
CA ASP A 261 -1.94 20.75 -0.05
C ASP A 261 -1.71 19.26 0.15
N MET A 262 -0.46 18.86 0.44
CA MET A 262 -0.15 17.46 0.72
C MET A 262 -0.81 16.98 2.02
N ILE A 263 -0.83 17.80 3.06
CA ILE A 263 -1.49 17.48 4.34
C ILE A 263 -3.02 17.33 4.13
N ASN A 264 -3.61 18.18 3.32
CA ASN A 264 -5.03 18.05 2.97
C ASN A 264 -5.29 16.78 2.14
N GLN A 265 -4.37 16.44 1.23
CA GLN A 265 -4.44 15.17 0.49
C GLN A 265 -4.32 13.96 1.42
N ILE A 266 -3.40 13.98 2.41
CA ILE A 266 -3.29 12.94 3.45
C ILE A 266 -4.63 12.74 4.16
N ALA A 267 -5.30 13.82 4.58
CA ALA A 267 -6.62 13.72 5.21
C ALA A 267 -7.63 13.08 4.28
N GLU A 268 -7.79 13.62 3.06
CA GLU A 268 -8.75 13.12 2.07
C GLU A 268 -8.55 11.64 1.77
N LYS A 269 -7.30 11.24 1.58
CA LYS A 269 -6.92 9.85 1.24
C LYS A 269 -6.88 8.91 2.44
N SER A 270 -7.06 9.41 3.66
CA SER A 270 -7.21 8.64 4.90
C SER A 270 -8.63 8.80 5.49
N GLU A 271 -9.65 8.66 4.65
CA GLU A 271 -11.08 8.78 5.02
C GLU A 271 -11.41 10.08 5.77
N HIS A 272 -10.82 11.20 5.34
CA HIS A 272 -10.97 12.54 5.93
C HIS A 272 -10.55 12.64 7.41
N SER A 273 -9.68 11.75 7.88
CA SER A 273 -9.14 11.85 9.24
C SER A 273 -8.42 13.19 9.47
N LYS A 274 -8.67 13.78 10.62
CA LYS A 274 -8.00 14.97 11.11
C LYS A 274 -7.24 14.73 12.43
N LYS A 275 -6.84 13.46 12.68
CA LYS A 275 -5.98 13.08 13.81
C LYS A 275 -4.59 12.73 13.32
N VAL A 276 -3.56 13.29 13.93
CA VAL A 276 -2.16 13.04 13.58
C VAL A 276 -1.36 12.54 14.79
N TYR A 277 -0.56 11.51 14.57
CA TYR A 277 0.40 10.97 15.53
C TYR A 277 1.82 11.26 15.04
N PHE A 278 2.58 12.05 15.80
CA PHE A 278 3.98 12.35 15.49
C PHE A 278 4.92 11.40 16.24
N HIS A 279 5.83 10.77 15.51
CA HIS A 279 6.97 10.07 16.11
C HIS A 279 8.04 11.09 16.51
N ARG A 280 7.76 11.85 17.58
CA ARG A 280 8.60 13.00 18.04
C ARG A 280 10.06 12.66 18.25
N LYS A 281 10.37 11.45 18.79
CA LYS A 281 11.74 10.98 18.98
C LYS A 281 12.43 10.62 17.66
N GLY A 282 11.69 10.43 16.59
CA GLY A 282 12.17 10.07 15.26
C GLY A 282 12.45 11.28 14.36
N MET A 283 12.28 12.53 14.83
CA MET A 283 12.52 13.73 14.02
C MET A 283 13.18 14.85 14.83
N PRO A 284 13.91 15.80 14.17
CA PRO A 284 14.47 16.98 14.85
C PRO A 284 13.39 17.87 15.48
N GLY A 285 13.65 18.39 16.68
CA GLY A 285 12.69 19.20 17.41
C GLY A 285 12.17 20.47 16.67
N PRO A 286 13.01 21.21 15.92
CA PRO A 286 12.51 22.32 15.08
C PRO A 286 11.54 21.86 14.01
N VAL A 287 11.82 20.77 13.30
CA VAL A 287 10.97 20.19 12.25
C VAL A 287 9.62 19.74 12.84
N TYR A 288 9.64 19.09 13.99
CA TYR A 288 8.42 18.72 14.70
C TYR A 288 7.54 19.93 14.99
N ARG A 289 8.10 21.03 15.52
CA ARG A 289 7.31 22.25 15.85
C ARG A 289 6.67 22.86 14.61
N GLU A 290 7.45 22.99 13.54
CA GLU A 290 6.95 23.50 12.26
C GLU A 290 5.80 22.65 11.70
N LEU A 291 5.99 21.34 11.64
CA LEU A 291 4.96 20.42 11.11
C LEU A 291 3.72 20.39 12.01
N ARG A 292 3.89 20.42 13.33
CA ARG A 292 2.78 20.51 14.28
C ARG A 292 1.90 21.74 14.01
N GLU A 293 2.51 22.90 13.82
CA GLU A 293 1.80 24.14 13.50
C GLU A 293 1.09 24.02 12.13
N ARG A 294 1.77 23.48 11.12
CA ARG A 294 1.21 23.28 9.78
C ARG A 294 0.05 22.29 9.78
N PHE A 295 0.14 21.18 10.49
CA PHE A 295 -0.98 20.25 10.64
C PHE A 295 -2.15 20.89 11.40
N ALA A 296 -1.87 21.65 12.45
CA ALA A 296 -2.90 22.38 13.21
C ALA A 296 -3.62 23.42 12.33
N SER A 297 -2.90 24.18 11.47
CA SER A 297 -3.52 25.13 10.52
C SER A 297 -4.41 24.44 9.49
N CYS A 298 -4.11 23.16 9.14
CA CYS A 298 -4.95 22.32 8.31
C CYS A 298 -6.10 21.62 9.08
N GLY A 299 -6.30 21.96 10.37
CA GLY A 299 -7.38 21.45 11.21
C GLY A 299 -7.14 20.07 11.82
N PHE A 300 -5.88 19.63 11.90
CA PHE A 300 -5.55 18.36 12.58
C PHE A 300 -5.38 18.55 14.08
N GLU A 301 -5.85 17.55 14.81
CA GLU A 301 -5.60 17.33 16.23
C GLU A 301 -4.41 16.38 16.40
N GLU A 302 -3.37 16.83 17.13
CA GLU A 302 -2.29 15.93 17.54
C GLU A 302 -2.77 15.01 18.65
N ILE A 303 -2.54 13.71 18.49
CA ILE A 303 -2.84 12.69 19.49
C ILE A 303 -1.58 11.92 19.89
N SER A 304 -1.62 11.32 21.06
CA SER A 304 -0.61 10.40 21.59
C SER A 304 -1.16 8.99 21.76
N SER A 305 -0.31 8.03 22.12
CA SER A 305 -0.77 6.67 22.46
C SER A 305 -1.65 6.61 23.72
N ASP A 306 -1.57 7.63 24.60
CA ASP A 306 -2.33 7.70 25.83
C ASP A 306 -3.79 8.14 25.59
N ASP A 307 -4.03 8.79 24.45
CA ASP A 307 -5.37 9.20 24.00
C ASP A 307 -6.15 8.05 23.32
N LEU A 308 -5.51 6.91 23.15
CA LEU A 308 -6.09 5.73 22.46
C LEU A 308 -6.40 4.62 23.47
N GLU A 309 -7.57 4.00 23.31
CA GLU A 309 -7.95 2.83 24.11
C GLU A 309 -7.03 1.64 23.83
N PRO A 310 -6.69 0.81 24.84
CA PRO A 310 -6.04 -0.48 24.61
C PRO A 310 -6.84 -1.40 23.70
N LEU A 311 -6.12 -2.22 22.92
CA LEU A 311 -6.74 -3.22 22.03
C LEU A 311 -7.30 -4.40 22.80
#